data_bd2be5f181573969dbda8a1ee175fa3b
#
_entry.id   bd2be5f181573969dbda8a1ee175fa3b
#
_cell.length_a   1.000
_cell.length_b   1.000
_cell.length_c   1.000
_cell.angle_alpha   90.00
_cell.angle_beta   90.00
_cell.angle_gamma   90.00
#
_symmetry.space_group_name_H-M   'P 1'
#
loop_
_entity.id
_entity.type
_entity.pdbx_description
1 polymer ?
#
loop_
_entity_poly.entity_id
_entity_poly.type
_entity_poly.pdbx_seq_one_letter_code
_entity_poly.pdbx_strand_id
1 'polypeptide(L)'
;MTGLAASGLLASDAGLGLTPLVVASKSDTEGALTGAMIALVLERLGLPVQRRLGLGPTLIVRASLLAGDITIYPEYTGNGAFFTGTESDPAWKSAESAYDTIRRSDAERGLVWLTRAPANNTWLIAVNGALARRERLATMVDFARAVRGGLIRLAASTEFVESPAALPAFEAAYGFSLPLDRIVSLPGGDTSVTARAAAQGISGVNAGMVYGTDGALSALDLTVMSDPQGAQIVYEVAPVIRQADLARHPGIAPALARVFQSLDAATLRRLNARITVDGEVAEAVAARYLSETGLLP
;
A
#
# COMPACT_ATOMS: atom_id res chain seq x y z
N MET A 1 10.12 -76.26 -18.14
CA MET A 1 9.20 -75.44 -17.42
C MET A 1 9.69 -74.01 -17.48
N THR A 2 9.11 -73.24 -18.37
CA THR A 2 9.52 -71.90 -18.76
C THR A 2 8.68 -70.91 -17.94
N GLY A 3 9.35 -70.10 -17.09
CA GLY A 3 8.74 -68.99 -16.36
C GLY A 3 8.94 -67.70 -17.13
N LEU A 4 7.85 -67.09 -17.64
CA LEU A 4 7.80 -65.72 -18.17
C LEU A 4 7.83 -64.75 -17.00
N ALA A 5 8.85 -63.92 -16.92
CA ALA A 5 8.84 -62.71 -16.10
C ALA A 5 8.22 -61.56 -16.89
N ALA A 6 7.08 -61.10 -16.47
CA ALA A 6 6.42 -59.89 -16.98
C ALA A 6 7.09 -58.65 -16.32
N SER A 7 7.87 -57.94 -17.11
CA SER A 7 8.41 -56.61 -16.73
C SER A 7 7.30 -55.57 -16.88
N GLY A 8 6.69 -55.16 -15.75
CA GLY A 8 5.79 -54.02 -15.73
C GLY A 8 6.61 -52.72 -15.91
N LEU A 9 6.46 -52.03 -17.02
CA LEU A 9 6.87 -50.64 -17.17
C LEU A 9 5.96 -49.78 -16.27
N LEU A 10 6.52 -49.30 -15.19
CA LEU A 10 5.95 -48.16 -14.50
C LEU A 10 6.19 -46.92 -15.34
N ALA A 11 5.18 -46.48 -16.06
CA ALA A 11 5.17 -45.17 -16.68
C ALA A 11 5.21 -44.15 -15.54
N SER A 12 6.36 -43.54 -15.32
CA SER A 12 6.49 -42.34 -14.49
C SER A 12 5.76 -41.23 -15.22
N ASP A 13 4.59 -40.85 -14.69
CA ASP A 13 3.90 -39.61 -15.00
C ASP A 13 4.81 -38.45 -14.58
N ALA A 14 5.74 -38.08 -15.48
CA ALA A 14 6.46 -36.83 -15.39
C ALA A 14 5.45 -35.71 -15.74
N GLY A 15 4.54 -35.41 -14.79
CA GLY A 15 3.76 -34.19 -14.84
C GLY A 15 4.75 -33.06 -15.03
N LEU A 16 4.60 -32.29 -16.12
CA LEU A 16 5.31 -31.04 -16.35
C LEU A 16 5.04 -30.14 -15.13
N GLY A 17 5.85 -30.26 -14.08
CA GLY A 17 5.75 -29.52 -12.85
C GLY A 17 6.02 -28.05 -13.14
N LEU A 18 4.93 -27.30 -13.38
CA LEU A 18 5.03 -25.85 -13.48
C LEU A 18 5.65 -25.34 -12.18
N THR A 19 6.78 -24.65 -12.28
CA THR A 19 7.39 -24.00 -11.12
C THR A 19 6.39 -23.02 -10.52
N PRO A 20 6.04 -23.10 -9.21
CA PRO A 20 5.08 -22.21 -8.60
C PRO A 20 5.49 -20.75 -8.72
N LEU A 21 4.51 -19.88 -9.00
CA LEU A 21 4.69 -18.43 -8.90
C LEU A 21 4.71 -18.05 -7.43
N VAL A 22 5.78 -17.42 -6.98
CA VAL A 22 5.92 -16.98 -5.59
C VAL A 22 5.33 -15.58 -5.45
N VAL A 23 4.16 -15.49 -4.80
CA VAL A 23 3.50 -14.24 -4.47
C VAL A 23 3.93 -13.80 -3.07
N ALA A 24 4.53 -12.62 -2.98
CA ALA A 24 4.93 -12.04 -1.71
C ALA A 24 4.15 -10.76 -1.39
N SER A 25 4.30 -10.27 -0.16
CA SER A 25 3.85 -8.94 0.22
C SER A 25 4.75 -8.34 1.30
N LYS A 26 4.62 -7.04 1.49
CA LYS A 26 5.15 -6.37 2.68
C LYS A 26 4.38 -6.81 3.92
N SER A 27 4.92 -6.50 5.10
CA SER A 27 4.35 -6.90 6.40
C SER A 27 3.20 -6.01 6.87
N ASP A 28 2.89 -4.93 6.16
CA ASP A 28 1.76 -4.06 6.46
C ASP A 28 0.41 -4.66 6.05
N THR A 29 -0.67 -4.13 6.62
CA THR A 29 -2.06 -4.61 6.40
C THR A 29 -2.46 -4.58 4.94
N GLU A 30 -2.22 -3.47 4.24
CA GLU A 30 -2.63 -3.30 2.84
C GLU A 30 -1.76 -4.16 1.91
N GLY A 31 -0.47 -4.34 2.25
CA GLY A 31 0.40 -5.28 1.56
C GLY A 31 -0.10 -6.72 1.68
N ALA A 32 -0.49 -7.15 2.88
CA ALA A 32 -1.07 -8.49 3.10
C ALA A 32 -2.39 -8.67 2.32
N LEU A 33 -3.27 -7.66 2.34
CA LEU A 33 -4.56 -7.67 1.62
C LEU A 33 -4.35 -7.78 0.10
N THR A 34 -3.56 -6.89 -0.47
CA THR A 34 -3.34 -6.82 -1.93
C THR A 34 -2.49 -7.99 -2.43
N GLY A 35 -1.55 -8.47 -1.63
CA GLY A 35 -0.82 -9.71 -1.89
C GLY A 35 -1.73 -10.94 -1.91
N ALA A 36 -2.67 -11.04 -0.98
CA ALA A 36 -3.68 -12.11 -0.96
C ALA A 36 -4.59 -12.04 -2.20
N MET A 37 -5.00 -10.84 -2.63
CA MET A 37 -5.77 -10.67 -3.87
C MET A 37 -4.99 -11.17 -5.09
N ILE A 38 -3.71 -10.83 -5.21
CA ILE A 38 -2.84 -11.33 -6.28
C ILE A 38 -2.82 -12.86 -6.26
N ALA A 39 -2.55 -13.47 -5.11
CA ALA A 39 -2.46 -14.93 -4.99
C ALA A 39 -3.77 -15.63 -5.42
N LEU A 40 -4.91 -15.15 -4.91
CA LEU A 40 -6.23 -15.71 -5.23
C LEU A 40 -6.56 -15.62 -6.73
N VAL A 41 -6.23 -14.50 -7.38
CA VAL A 41 -6.44 -14.33 -8.83
C VAL A 41 -5.57 -15.30 -9.63
N LEU A 42 -4.29 -15.45 -9.29
CA LEU A 42 -3.39 -16.37 -9.97
C LEU A 42 -3.82 -17.82 -9.79
N GLU A 43 -4.22 -18.23 -8.60
CA GLU A 43 -4.76 -19.57 -8.32
C GLU A 43 -6.04 -19.84 -9.13
N ARG A 44 -6.90 -18.85 -9.27
CA ARG A 44 -8.13 -18.97 -10.06
C ARG A 44 -7.86 -19.08 -11.57
N LEU A 45 -6.74 -18.51 -12.04
CA LEU A 45 -6.25 -18.75 -13.41
C LEU A 45 -5.66 -20.16 -13.61
N GLY A 46 -5.66 -21.02 -12.59
CA GLY A 46 -5.10 -22.36 -12.63
C GLY A 46 -3.58 -22.41 -12.51
N LEU A 47 -2.95 -21.30 -12.07
CA LEU A 47 -1.50 -21.24 -11.90
C LEU A 47 -1.10 -21.78 -10.52
N PRO A 48 -0.04 -22.58 -10.39
CA PRO A 48 0.47 -22.98 -9.10
C PRO A 48 1.08 -21.77 -8.38
N VAL A 49 0.63 -21.51 -7.16
CA VAL A 49 1.07 -20.35 -6.36
C VAL A 49 1.70 -20.82 -5.04
N GLN A 50 2.84 -20.24 -4.71
CA GLN A 50 3.41 -20.26 -3.37
C GLN A 50 3.25 -18.88 -2.74
N ARG A 51 2.59 -18.81 -1.58
CA ARG A 51 2.37 -17.55 -0.87
C ARG A 51 3.49 -17.30 0.13
N ARG A 52 4.07 -16.10 0.10
CA ARG A 52 5.05 -15.57 1.08
C ARG A 52 4.61 -14.19 1.55
N LEU A 53 3.36 -14.09 2.02
CA LEU A 53 2.77 -12.85 2.51
C LEU A 53 3.46 -12.42 3.82
N GLY A 54 3.60 -11.09 4.01
CA GLY A 54 4.28 -10.55 5.19
C GLY A 54 5.79 -10.81 5.21
N LEU A 55 6.44 -10.90 4.05
CA LEU A 55 7.87 -11.25 3.93
C LEU A 55 8.79 -10.25 4.66
N GLY A 56 8.41 -8.98 4.74
CA GLY A 56 9.20 -7.96 5.42
C GLY A 56 8.97 -6.54 4.90
N PRO A 57 9.86 -5.61 5.25
CA PRO A 57 9.79 -4.22 4.76
C PRO A 57 10.16 -4.11 3.29
N THR A 58 9.86 -2.95 2.70
CA THR A 58 10.01 -2.63 1.26
C THR A 58 11.32 -3.11 0.65
N LEU A 59 12.46 -2.81 1.27
CA LEU A 59 13.77 -3.14 0.70
C LEU A 59 14.02 -4.66 0.64
N ILE A 60 13.53 -5.42 1.61
CA ILE A 60 13.68 -6.88 1.66
C ILE A 60 12.84 -7.53 0.54
N VAL A 61 11.57 -7.13 0.41
CA VAL A 61 10.68 -7.69 -0.61
C VAL A 61 11.18 -7.33 -2.01
N ARG A 62 11.62 -6.08 -2.21
CA ARG A 62 12.20 -5.65 -3.49
C ARG A 62 13.48 -6.42 -3.85
N ALA A 63 14.40 -6.58 -2.89
CA ALA A 63 15.62 -7.36 -3.12
C ALA A 63 15.30 -8.80 -3.51
N SER A 64 14.32 -9.43 -2.87
CA SER A 64 13.86 -10.79 -3.21
C SER A 64 13.27 -10.89 -4.62
N LEU A 65 12.53 -9.85 -5.09
CA LEU A 65 12.04 -9.82 -6.48
C LEU A 65 13.21 -9.72 -7.49
N LEU A 66 14.15 -8.83 -7.22
CA LEU A 66 15.33 -8.65 -8.09
C LEU A 66 16.23 -9.88 -8.11
N ALA A 67 16.38 -10.58 -6.99
CA ALA A 67 17.13 -11.85 -6.90
C ALA A 67 16.41 -13.02 -7.57
N GLY A 68 15.10 -12.93 -7.80
CA GLY A 68 14.30 -14.01 -8.36
C GLY A 68 13.74 -14.98 -7.33
N ASP A 69 13.86 -14.69 -6.03
CA ASP A 69 13.32 -15.49 -4.93
C ASP A 69 11.80 -15.41 -4.85
N ILE A 70 11.22 -14.33 -5.35
CA ILE A 70 9.80 -14.14 -5.54
C ILE A 70 9.48 -13.73 -6.97
N THR A 71 8.22 -13.91 -7.39
CA THR A 71 7.77 -13.67 -8.76
C THR A 71 7.05 -12.33 -8.90
N ILE A 72 6.20 -12.00 -7.93
CA ILE A 72 5.29 -10.85 -7.96
C ILE A 72 4.95 -10.40 -6.54
N TYR A 73 4.81 -9.09 -6.34
CA TYR A 73 4.30 -8.50 -5.10
C TYR A 73 3.63 -7.15 -5.36
N PRO A 74 2.76 -6.65 -4.46
CA PRO A 74 2.23 -5.29 -4.53
C PRO A 74 3.26 -4.27 -4.03
N GLU A 75 3.54 -3.25 -4.84
CA GLU A 75 4.46 -2.17 -4.50
C GLU A 75 3.83 -0.81 -4.78
N TYR A 76 4.30 0.24 -4.11
CA TYR A 76 3.79 1.59 -4.23
C TYR A 76 4.68 2.46 -5.12
N THR A 77 4.06 3.22 -6.02
CA THR A 77 4.76 4.07 -7.00
C THR A 77 5.75 5.02 -6.35
N GLY A 78 5.39 5.63 -5.21
CA GLY A 78 6.23 6.58 -4.49
C GLY A 78 7.54 6.01 -3.95
N ASN A 79 7.60 4.70 -3.69
CA ASN A 79 8.85 4.04 -3.30
C ASN A 79 9.91 4.10 -4.42
N GLY A 80 9.47 4.33 -5.66
CA GLY A 80 10.36 4.58 -6.78
C GLY A 80 11.32 5.75 -6.56
N ALA A 81 10.89 6.79 -5.85
CA ALA A 81 11.73 7.92 -5.48
C ALA A 81 13.00 7.46 -4.74
N PHE A 82 12.80 6.60 -3.74
CA PHE A 82 13.90 6.05 -2.93
C PHE A 82 14.72 4.99 -3.69
N PHE A 83 14.09 4.21 -4.58
CA PHE A 83 14.80 3.22 -5.40
C PHE A 83 15.73 3.85 -6.42
N THR A 84 15.45 5.09 -6.82
CA THR A 84 16.22 5.85 -7.80
C THR A 84 17.07 6.96 -7.19
N GLY A 85 16.91 7.26 -5.89
CA GLY A 85 17.62 8.35 -5.20
C GLY A 85 17.20 9.74 -5.73
N THR A 86 15.92 9.90 -6.10
CA THR A 86 15.38 11.12 -6.73
C THR A 86 14.16 11.66 -5.98
N GLU A 87 14.15 11.59 -4.65
CA GLU A 87 13.02 11.95 -3.79
C GLU A 87 12.56 13.40 -3.97
N SER A 88 13.46 14.28 -4.38
CA SER A 88 13.18 15.70 -4.62
C SER A 88 12.56 16.00 -5.99
N ASP A 89 12.49 15.00 -6.90
CA ASP A 89 11.92 15.21 -8.24
C ASP A 89 10.40 15.43 -8.15
N PRO A 90 9.87 16.56 -8.71
CA PRO A 90 8.45 16.83 -8.76
C PRO A 90 7.60 15.74 -9.43
N ALA A 91 8.21 14.91 -10.28
CA ALA A 91 7.53 13.79 -10.93
C ALA A 91 6.84 12.86 -9.93
N TRP A 92 7.36 12.71 -8.71
CA TRP A 92 6.78 11.87 -7.67
C TRP A 92 5.51 12.43 -7.02
N LYS A 93 5.21 13.70 -7.27
CA LYS A 93 4.01 14.38 -6.73
C LYS A 93 2.77 14.27 -7.61
N SER A 94 2.89 13.61 -8.76
CA SER A 94 1.78 13.33 -9.68
C SER A 94 1.64 11.82 -9.86
N ALA A 95 0.42 11.31 -9.76
CA ALA A 95 0.12 9.88 -9.89
C ALA A 95 0.60 9.30 -11.23
N GLU A 96 0.35 10.02 -12.34
CA GLU A 96 0.75 9.59 -13.67
C GLU A 96 2.27 9.63 -13.84
N SER A 97 2.89 10.77 -13.49
CA SER A 97 4.33 10.94 -13.64
C SER A 97 5.12 9.97 -12.75
N ALA A 98 4.71 9.75 -11.50
CA ALA A 98 5.36 8.80 -10.60
C ALA A 98 5.30 7.37 -11.16
N TYR A 99 4.12 6.96 -11.62
CA TYR A 99 3.94 5.64 -12.22
C TYR A 99 4.78 5.46 -13.50
N ASP A 100 4.76 6.42 -14.41
CA ASP A 100 5.53 6.34 -15.64
C ASP A 100 7.05 6.38 -15.40
N THR A 101 7.49 7.13 -14.38
CA THR A 101 8.89 7.21 -14.01
C THR A 101 9.41 5.89 -13.48
N ILE A 102 8.70 5.27 -12.52
CA ILE A 102 9.15 3.99 -11.98
C ILE A 102 9.02 2.86 -12.98
N ARG A 103 7.98 2.84 -13.82
CA ARG A 103 7.85 1.84 -14.89
C ARG A 103 9.04 1.84 -15.83
N ARG A 104 9.50 3.01 -16.28
CA ARG A 104 10.66 3.13 -17.17
C ARG A 104 11.95 2.68 -16.47
N SER A 105 12.18 3.14 -15.25
CA SER A 105 13.36 2.78 -14.49
C SER A 105 13.43 1.27 -14.21
N ASP A 106 12.33 0.65 -13.85
CA ASP A 106 12.29 -0.77 -13.50
C ASP A 106 12.26 -1.71 -14.72
N ALA A 107 11.80 -1.22 -15.86
CA ALA A 107 11.89 -1.98 -17.11
C ALA A 107 13.35 -2.33 -17.47
N GLU A 108 14.29 -1.44 -17.17
CA GLU A 108 15.73 -1.68 -17.37
C GLU A 108 16.28 -2.79 -16.46
N ARG A 109 15.56 -3.11 -15.38
CA ARG A 109 15.87 -4.19 -14.43
C ARG A 109 15.05 -5.45 -14.69
N GLY A 110 14.29 -5.49 -15.78
CA GLY A 110 13.42 -6.62 -16.13
C GLY A 110 12.20 -6.76 -15.24
N LEU A 111 11.74 -5.66 -14.64
CA LEU A 111 10.52 -5.61 -13.85
C LEU A 111 9.39 -4.87 -14.60
N VAL A 112 8.17 -5.37 -14.45
CA VAL A 112 6.98 -4.81 -15.08
C VAL A 112 6.01 -4.37 -13.97
N TRP A 113 5.67 -3.10 -13.94
CA TRP A 113 4.59 -2.55 -13.15
C TRP A 113 3.27 -2.74 -13.90
N LEU A 114 2.35 -3.48 -13.31
CA LEU A 114 1.01 -3.69 -13.88
C LEU A 114 0.08 -2.51 -13.49
N THR A 115 -1.19 -2.61 -13.83
CA THR A 115 -2.18 -1.56 -13.55
C THR A 115 -2.20 -1.19 -12.08
N ARG A 116 -2.04 0.10 -11.78
CA ARG A 116 -2.11 0.66 -10.43
C ARG A 116 -3.55 0.87 -9.97
N ALA A 117 -3.76 0.82 -8.66
CA ALA A 117 -5.00 1.20 -8.00
C ALA A 117 -5.15 2.73 -7.96
N PRO A 118 -6.34 3.30 -8.20
CA PRO A 118 -6.56 4.75 -8.11
C PRO A 118 -6.74 5.19 -6.65
N ALA A 119 -5.76 4.87 -5.80
CA ALA A 119 -5.80 5.13 -4.37
C ALA A 119 -4.41 5.54 -3.87
N ASN A 120 -4.29 6.78 -3.44
CA ASN A 120 -3.04 7.33 -2.92
C ASN A 120 -2.89 7.06 -1.42
N ASN A 121 -1.99 6.15 -1.06
CA ASN A 121 -1.63 5.81 0.33
C ASN A 121 -0.48 6.68 0.86
N THR A 122 -0.53 7.98 0.59
CA THR A 122 0.47 8.96 1.05
C THR A 122 0.27 9.33 2.51
N TRP A 123 1.29 9.97 3.10
CA TRP A 123 1.15 10.63 4.39
C TRP A 123 0.16 11.78 4.33
N LEU A 124 -0.76 11.80 5.27
CA LEU A 124 -1.76 12.85 5.45
C LEU A 124 -1.89 13.23 6.92
N ILE A 125 -2.62 14.30 7.18
CA ILE A 125 -3.02 14.70 8.52
C ILE A 125 -4.54 14.61 8.60
N ALA A 126 -5.04 13.93 9.64
CA ALA A 126 -6.45 13.91 9.98
C ALA A 126 -6.69 14.68 11.27
N VAL A 127 -7.77 15.47 11.30
CA VAL A 127 -8.17 16.29 12.43
C VAL A 127 -9.44 15.71 13.07
N ASN A 128 -9.57 15.81 14.39
CA ASN A 128 -10.79 15.45 15.12
C ASN A 128 -12.02 16.05 14.42
N GLY A 129 -13.03 15.23 14.15
CA GLY A 129 -14.18 15.63 13.34
C GLY A 129 -15.00 16.78 13.96
N ALA A 130 -15.17 16.78 15.28
CA ALA A 130 -15.86 17.89 15.96
C ALA A 130 -15.09 19.21 15.84
N LEU A 131 -13.76 19.18 15.98
CA LEU A 131 -12.89 20.34 15.75
C LEU A 131 -12.96 20.80 14.29
N ALA A 132 -12.83 19.86 13.35
CA ALA A 132 -12.87 20.17 11.93
C ALA A 132 -14.18 20.86 11.52
N ARG A 133 -15.32 20.36 11.99
CA ARG A 133 -16.63 20.99 11.74
C ARG A 133 -16.74 22.39 12.36
N ARG A 134 -16.32 22.55 13.62
CA ARG A 134 -16.40 23.83 14.34
C ARG A 134 -15.54 24.90 13.68
N GLU A 135 -14.33 24.56 13.29
CA GLU A 135 -13.34 25.49 12.72
C GLU A 135 -13.35 25.51 11.18
N ARG A 136 -14.24 24.72 10.55
CA ARG A 136 -14.35 24.57 9.09
C ARG A 136 -13.03 24.16 8.44
N LEU A 137 -12.41 23.11 8.97
CA LEU A 137 -11.15 22.57 8.45
C LEU A 137 -11.44 21.44 7.45
N ALA A 138 -10.92 21.58 6.24
CA ALA A 138 -11.06 20.58 5.18
C ALA A 138 -9.75 20.38 4.36
N THR A 139 -8.88 21.38 4.38
CA THR A 139 -7.67 21.44 3.57
C THR A 139 -6.44 21.73 4.43
N MET A 140 -5.25 21.44 3.90
CA MET A 140 -4.00 21.85 4.54
C MET A 140 -3.84 23.37 4.64
N VAL A 141 -4.53 24.16 3.79
CA VAL A 141 -4.62 25.62 3.96
C VAL A 141 -5.36 25.98 5.26
N ASP A 142 -6.48 25.31 5.52
CA ASP A 142 -7.26 25.51 6.76
C ASP A 142 -6.48 25.03 7.98
N PHE A 143 -5.80 23.88 7.84
CA PHE A 143 -4.92 23.32 8.88
C PHE A 143 -3.82 24.32 9.28
N ALA A 144 -3.13 24.90 8.28
CA ALA A 144 -2.11 25.93 8.51
C ALA A 144 -2.66 27.15 9.26
N ARG A 145 -3.89 27.60 8.94
CA ARG A 145 -4.60 28.64 9.68
C ARG A 145 -4.82 28.23 11.14
N ALA A 146 -5.27 27.00 11.38
CA ALA A 146 -5.52 26.47 12.72
C ALA A 146 -4.22 26.32 13.55
N VAL A 147 -3.11 25.92 12.90
CA VAL A 147 -1.78 25.88 13.55
C VAL A 147 -1.35 27.27 13.99
N ARG A 148 -1.42 28.27 13.11
CA ARG A 148 -1.08 29.68 13.46
C ARG A 148 -1.97 30.25 14.56
N GLY A 149 -3.23 29.76 14.66
CA GLY A 149 -4.14 30.08 15.76
C GLY A 149 -3.90 29.32 17.07
N GLY A 150 -2.88 28.45 17.12
CA GLY A 150 -2.53 27.68 18.31
C GLY A 150 -3.52 26.56 18.66
N LEU A 151 -4.40 26.18 17.72
CA LEU A 151 -5.48 25.21 17.97
C LEU A 151 -5.01 23.75 17.86
N ILE A 152 -3.94 23.48 17.15
CA ILE A 152 -3.54 22.12 16.79
C ILE A 152 -2.53 21.54 17.79
N ARG A 153 -2.76 20.27 18.16
CA ARG A 153 -1.80 19.39 18.81
C ARG A 153 -1.78 18.07 18.05
N LEU A 154 -0.64 17.76 17.42
CA LEU A 154 -0.46 16.64 16.50
C LEU A 154 0.13 15.41 17.19
N ALA A 155 -0.41 14.23 16.96
CA ALA A 155 0.28 12.95 17.18
C ALA A 155 0.85 12.43 15.86
N ALA A 156 2.13 12.10 15.83
CA ALA A 156 2.80 11.62 14.64
C ALA A 156 3.96 10.68 14.98
N SER A 157 4.44 9.90 14.00
CA SER A 157 5.67 9.14 14.15
C SER A 157 6.88 10.07 14.13
N THR A 158 7.97 9.62 14.76
CA THR A 158 9.26 10.35 14.69
C THR A 158 9.70 10.55 13.23
N GLU A 159 9.55 9.52 12.41
CA GLU A 159 9.86 9.61 10.96
C GLU A 159 9.05 10.70 10.26
N PHE A 160 7.74 10.79 10.52
CA PHE A 160 6.90 11.84 9.92
C PHE A 160 7.33 13.24 10.34
N VAL A 161 7.75 13.41 11.58
CA VAL A 161 8.20 14.70 12.12
C VAL A 161 9.55 15.14 11.53
N GLU A 162 10.47 14.19 11.35
CA GLU A 162 11.86 14.46 10.99
C GLU A 162 12.15 14.36 9.49
N SER A 163 11.38 13.56 8.73
CA SER A 163 11.61 13.38 7.30
C SER A 163 11.32 14.66 6.52
N PRO A 164 12.26 15.17 5.73
CA PRO A 164 12.06 16.35 4.88
C PRO A 164 10.87 16.20 3.91
N ALA A 165 10.50 14.98 3.55
CA ALA A 165 9.40 14.68 2.63
C ALA A 165 8.02 14.59 3.32
N ALA A 166 7.92 14.70 4.66
CA ALA A 166 6.70 14.53 5.42
C ALA A 166 6.21 15.85 6.05
N LEU A 167 6.21 16.00 7.38
CA LEU A 167 5.75 17.23 8.04
C LEU A 167 6.48 18.49 7.54
N PRO A 168 7.82 18.50 7.42
CA PRO A 168 8.54 19.67 6.88
C PRO A 168 8.10 20.06 5.46
N ALA A 169 7.73 19.09 4.59
CA ALA A 169 7.19 19.39 3.28
C ALA A 169 5.83 20.10 3.36
N PHE A 170 4.95 19.68 4.27
CA PHE A 170 3.69 20.38 4.53
C PHE A 170 3.93 21.78 5.08
N GLU A 171 4.84 21.93 6.04
CA GLU A 171 5.19 23.24 6.62
C GLU A 171 5.69 24.22 5.57
N ALA A 172 6.59 23.77 4.69
CA ALA A 172 7.12 24.58 3.60
C ALA A 172 6.04 24.95 2.57
N ALA A 173 5.22 23.98 2.15
CA ALA A 173 4.19 24.20 1.14
C ALA A 173 3.08 25.14 1.62
N TYR A 174 2.67 25.03 2.89
CA TYR A 174 1.51 25.76 3.42
C TYR A 174 1.86 26.91 4.36
N GLY A 175 3.14 27.22 4.55
CA GLY A 175 3.62 28.39 5.31
C GLY A 175 3.19 28.34 6.78
N PHE A 176 3.39 27.22 7.45
CA PHE A 176 3.22 27.09 8.88
C PHE A 176 4.45 26.41 9.51
N SER A 177 4.55 26.48 10.82
CA SER A 177 5.49 25.68 11.61
C SER A 177 4.78 25.22 12.85
N LEU A 178 4.83 23.91 13.14
CA LEU A 178 4.20 23.35 14.32
C LEU A 178 5.26 23.24 15.44
N PRO A 179 5.12 23.98 16.56
CA PRO A 179 6.07 23.93 17.66
C PRO A 179 6.20 22.51 18.24
N LEU A 180 7.41 22.12 18.64
CA LEU A 180 7.69 20.77 19.16
C LEU A 180 6.85 20.40 20.40
N ASP A 181 6.52 21.39 21.26
CA ASP A 181 5.66 21.19 22.41
C ASP A 181 4.17 20.92 22.03
N ARG A 182 3.83 21.14 20.76
CA ARG A 182 2.54 20.81 20.16
C ARG A 182 2.55 19.48 19.40
N ILE A 183 3.65 18.75 19.41
CA ILE A 183 3.79 17.44 18.77
C ILE A 183 3.95 16.36 19.85
N VAL A 184 3.15 15.32 19.77
CA VAL A 184 3.34 14.06 20.49
C VAL A 184 3.97 13.08 19.50
N SER A 185 5.31 12.95 19.58
CA SER A 185 6.07 12.03 18.73
C SER A 185 6.02 10.63 19.32
N LEU A 186 5.73 9.65 18.47
CA LEU A 186 5.64 8.23 18.83
C LEU A 186 6.71 7.44 18.08
N PRO A 187 7.42 6.53 18.74
CA PRO A 187 8.33 5.62 18.04
C PRO A 187 7.50 4.63 17.19
N GLY A 188 7.85 4.54 15.91
CA GLY A 188 7.14 3.67 14.95
C GLY A 188 6.06 4.38 14.13
N GLY A 189 5.63 3.71 13.06
CA GLY A 189 4.72 4.26 12.05
C GLY A 189 3.27 3.78 12.16
N ASP A 190 2.82 3.28 13.33
CA ASP A 190 1.45 2.79 13.50
C ASP A 190 0.46 3.94 13.59
N THR A 191 -0.18 4.21 12.46
CA THR A 191 -1.19 5.28 12.32
C THR A 191 -2.50 4.97 13.03
N SER A 192 -2.75 3.75 13.44
CA SER A 192 -3.93 3.41 14.26
C SER A 192 -3.88 4.11 15.64
N VAL A 193 -2.67 4.27 16.19
CA VAL A 193 -2.44 4.96 17.47
C VAL A 193 -2.63 6.47 17.30
N THR A 194 -2.04 7.08 16.27
CA THR A 194 -2.14 8.53 16.03
C THR A 194 -3.57 8.95 15.67
N ALA A 195 -4.26 8.16 14.83
CA ALA A 195 -5.65 8.37 14.47
C ALA A 195 -6.58 8.29 15.69
N ARG A 196 -6.39 7.25 16.53
CA ARG A 196 -7.17 7.10 17.77
C ARG A 196 -6.92 8.24 18.76
N ALA A 197 -5.65 8.64 18.93
CA ALA A 197 -5.30 9.76 19.79
C ALA A 197 -6.00 11.06 19.35
N ALA A 198 -6.01 11.33 18.03
CA ALA A 198 -6.70 12.50 17.48
C ALA A 198 -8.23 12.43 17.64
N ALA A 199 -8.83 11.27 17.37
CA ALA A 199 -10.28 11.10 17.47
C ALA A 199 -10.79 11.24 18.91
N GLN A 200 -10.05 10.71 19.88
CA GLN A 200 -10.44 10.65 21.30
C GLN A 200 -9.87 11.79 22.16
N GLY A 201 -9.03 12.65 21.61
CA GLY A 201 -8.43 13.77 22.37
C GLY A 201 -7.41 13.33 23.42
N ILE A 202 -6.76 12.17 23.24
CA ILE A 202 -5.79 11.62 24.20
C ILE A 202 -4.62 12.59 24.35
N SER A 203 -4.25 12.92 25.59
CA SER A 203 -3.19 13.90 25.90
C SER A 203 -3.39 15.28 25.26
N GLY A 204 -4.64 15.66 24.97
CA GLY A 204 -4.97 16.91 24.29
C GLY A 204 -4.68 16.92 22.78
N VAL A 205 -4.31 15.78 22.20
CA VAL A 205 -4.12 15.63 20.76
C VAL A 205 -5.46 15.78 20.03
N ASN A 206 -5.47 16.52 18.93
CA ASN A 206 -6.65 16.74 18.09
C ASN A 206 -6.37 16.62 16.59
N ALA A 207 -5.12 16.30 16.23
CA ALA A 207 -4.71 15.95 14.88
C ALA A 207 -3.79 14.74 14.92
N GLY A 208 -3.84 13.90 13.91
CA GLY A 208 -2.99 12.71 13.82
C GLY A 208 -2.41 12.53 12.42
N MET A 209 -1.17 12.08 12.35
CA MET A 209 -0.60 11.53 11.12
C MET A 209 -1.39 10.27 10.74
N VAL A 210 -1.75 10.14 9.48
CA VAL A 210 -2.46 8.99 8.90
C VAL A 210 -1.93 8.69 7.50
N TYR A 211 -2.21 7.50 6.99
CA TYR A 211 -2.08 7.21 5.58
C TYR A 211 -3.42 7.35 4.85
N GLY A 212 -3.34 7.64 3.56
CA GLY A 212 -4.51 7.92 2.73
C GLY A 212 -5.54 6.79 2.66
N THR A 213 -5.13 5.55 2.88
CA THR A 213 -5.98 4.35 2.82
C THR A 213 -6.18 3.66 4.18
N ASP A 214 -5.83 4.33 5.29
CA ASP A 214 -5.98 3.77 6.63
C ASP A 214 -7.42 3.39 6.96
N GLY A 215 -7.61 2.18 7.48
CA GLY A 215 -8.91 1.68 7.90
C GLY A 215 -9.55 2.49 9.03
N ALA A 216 -8.74 3.03 9.93
CA ALA A 216 -9.19 3.88 11.03
C ALA A 216 -9.98 5.11 10.55
N LEU A 217 -9.70 5.62 9.34
CA LEU A 217 -10.40 6.77 8.76
C LEU A 217 -11.88 6.51 8.46
N SER A 218 -12.29 5.27 8.26
CA SER A 218 -13.69 4.91 8.08
C SER A 218 -14.42 4.59 9.39
N ALA A 219 -13.67 4.32 10.47
CA ALA A 219 -14.23 3.90 11.76
C ALA A 219 -14.27 5.02 12.83
N LEU A 220 -13.45 6.06 12.65
CA LEU A 220 -13.30 7.15 13.62
C LEU A 220 -13.85 8.48 13.07
N ASP A 221 -14.36 9.34 13.96
CA ASP A 221 -14.81 10.70 13.60
C ASP A 221 -13.59 11.61 13.37
N LEU A 222 -12.97 11.45 12.19
CA LEU A 222 -11.82 12.21 11.72
C LEU A 222 -12.11 12.86 10.37
N THR A 223 -11.54 14.04 10.15
CA THR A 223 -11.55 14.73 8.85
C THR A 223 -10.12 14.76 8.31
N VAL A 224 -9.90 14.10 7.20
CA VAL A 224 -8.60 14.14 6.50
C VAL A 224 -8.44 15.49 5.81
N MET A 225 -7.32 16.15 6.04
CA MET A 225 -6.97 17.39 5.36
C MET A 225 -6.51 17.10 3.93
N SER A 226 -7.22 17.64 2.94
CA SER A 226 -6.79 17.54 1.54
C SER A 226 -5.54 18.38 1.29
N ASP A 227 -4.68 17.90 0.40
CA ASP A 227 -3.40 18.52 0.02
C ASP A 227 -3.47 19.12 -1.40
N PRO A 228 -4.10 20.31 -1.58
CA PRO A 228 -4.27 20.90 -2.91
C PRO A 228 -2.97 21.41 -3.56
N GLN A 229 -1.88 21.56 -2.80
CA GLN A 229 -0.58 21.96 -3.34
C GLN A 229 0.33 20.78 -3.68
N GLY A 230 -0.10 19.54 -3.38
CA GLY A 230 0.70 18.34 -3.68
C GLY A 230 2.04 18.34 -2.96
N ALA A 231 2.04 18.61 -1.64
CA ALA A 231 3.27 18.62 -0.84
C ALA A 231 3.90 17.21 -0.78
N GLN A 232 3.07 16.18 -0.83
CA GLN A 232 3.50 14.80 -0.62
C GLN A 232 3.77 14.04 -1.92
N ILE A 233 4.65 13.03 -1.82
CA ILE A 233 4.84 12.01 -2.86
C ILE A 233 3.57 11.16 -2.97
N VAL A 234 3.22 10.73 -4.18
CA VAL A 234 2.06 9.87 -4.45
C VAL A 234 2.43 8.41 -4.34
N TYR A 235 1.67 7.64 -3.56
CA TYR A 235 1.86 6.21 -3.33
C TYR A 235 0.63 5.42 -3.79
N GLU A 236 0.57 5.08 -5.07
CA GLU A 236 -0.47 4.20 -5.60
C GLU A 236 0.04 2.76 -5.73
N VAL A 237 -0.69 1.80 -5.17
CA VAL A 237 -0.28 0.39 -5.17
C VAL A 237 -0.49 -0.25 -6.54
N ALA A 238 0.49 -1.01 -7.01
CA ALA A 238 0.43 -1.79 -8.24
C ALA A 238 1.14 -3.14 -8.08
N PRO A 239 0.70 -4.21 -8.76
CA PRO A 239 1.48 -5.44 -8.83
C PRO A 239 2.76 -5.21 -9.64
N VAL A 240 3.89 -5.68 -9.11
CA VAL A 240 5.19 -5.66 -9.80
C VAL A 240 5.65 -7.08 -10.00
N ILE A 241 5.92 -7.45 -11.25
CA ILE A 241 6.27 -8.81 -11.68
C ILE A 241 7.54 -8.80 -12.52
N ARG A 242 8.32 -9.88 -12.48
CA ARG A 242 9.44 -10.05 -13.39
C ARG A 242 8.95 -10.23 -14.82
N GLN A 243 9.57 -9.55 -15.78
CA GLN A 243 9.21 -9.59 -17.19
C GLN A 243 9.20 -11.01 -17.76
N ALA A 244 10.18 -11.83 -17.38
CA ALA A 244 10.28 -13.22 -17.85
C ALA A 244 9.08 -14.08 -17.38
N ASP A 245 8.55 -13.84 -16.18
CA ASP A 245 7.40 -14.56 -15.66
C ASP A 245 6.10 -14.09 -16.33
N LEU A 246 5.95 -12.78 -16.53
CA LEU A 246 4.81 -12.24 -17.24
C LEU A 246 4.74 -12.73 -18.69
N ALA A 247 5.87 -12.81 -19.37
CA ALA A 247 5.94 -13.33 -20.75
C ALA A 247 5.45 -14.79 -20.85
N ARG A 248 5.71 -15.60 -19.81
CA ARG A 248 5.22 -17.00 -19.73
C ARG A 248 3.73 -17.11 -19.41
N HIS A 249 3.17 -16.08 -18.72
CA HIS A 249 1.80 -16.06 -18.23
C HIS A 249 1.09 -14.76 -18.59
N PRO A 250 0.84 -14.45 -19.86
CA PRO A 250 0.32 -13.15 -20.31
C PRO A 250 -1.10 -12.85 -19.79
N GLY A 251 -1.87 -13.85 -19.35
CA GLY A 251 -3.18 -13.68 -18.74
C GLY A 251 -3.17 -13.01 -17.36
N ILE A 252 -2.01 -12.92 -16.71
CA ILE A 252 -1.88 -12.29 -15.38
C ILE A 252 -2.24 -10.79 -15.43
N ALA A 253 -1.70 -10.06 -16.41
CA ALA A 253 -1.89 -8.60 -16.48
C ALA A 253 -3.38 -8.20 -16.61
N PRO A 254 -4.17 -8.73 -17.56
CA PRO A 254 -5.58 -8.35 -17.66
C PRO A 254 -6.43 -8.80 -16.46
N ALA A 255 -6.13 -9.94 -15.85
CA ALA A 255 -6.85 -10.41 -14.67
C ALA A 255 -6.62 -9.49 -13.46
N LEU A 256 -5.37 -9.12 -13.17
CA LEU A 256 -5.03 -8.21 -12.09
C LEU A 256 -5.47 -6.77 -12.36
N ALA A 257 -5.50 -6.33 -13.62
CA ALA A 257 -5.94 -4.98 -13.97
C ALA A 257 -7.37 -4.69 -13.48
N ARG A 258 -8.31 -5.63 -13.66
CA ARG A 258 -9.69 -5.49 -13.19
C ARG A 258 -9.76 -5.31 -11.67
N VAL A 259 -8.97 -6.06 -10.93
CA VAL A 259 -8.92 -5.99 -9.46
C VAL A 259 -8.36 -4.65 -9.02
N PHE A 260 -7.14 -4.29 -9.48
CA PHE A 260 -6.49 -3.06 -9.01
C PHE A 260 -7.23 -1.80 -9.42
N GLN A 261 -7.89 -1.76 -10.58
CA GLN A 261 -8.75 -0.63 -10.98
C GLN A 261 -9.96 -0.44 -10.06
N SER A 262 -10.44 -1.46 -9.38
CA SER A 262 -11.57 -1.39 -8.45
C SER A 262 -11.19 -0.90 -7.04
N LEU A 263 -9.89 -0.81 -6.73
CA LEU A 263 -9.36 -0.44 -5.41
C LEU A 263 -9.16 1.07 -5.30
N ASP A 264 -10.24 1.84 -5.25
CA ASP A 264 -10.15 3.26 -4.88
C ASP A 264 -9.89 3.45 -3.38
N ALA A 265 -9.58 4.69 -2.98
CA ALA A 265 -9.25 5.00 -1.60
C ALA A 265 -10.38 4.64 -0.61
N ALA A 266 -11.63 4.82 -0.99
CA ALA A 266 -12.78 4.47 -0.13
C ALA A 266 -12.90 2.95 0.05
N THR A 267 -12.68 2.20 -1.02
CA THR A 267 -12.68 0.73 -1.00
C THR A 267 -11.54 0.22 -0.13
N LEU A 268 -10.30 0.70 -0.33
CA LEU A 268 -9.17 0.27 0.49
C LEU A 268 -9.35 0.61 1.96
N ARG A 269 -9.83 1.81 2.31
CA ARG A 269 -10.16 2.17 3.70
C ARG A 269 -11.15 1.18 4.33
N ARG A 270 -12.22 0.83 3.60
CA ARG A 270 -13.23 -0.12 4.09
C ARG A 270 -12.64 -1.50 4.28
N LEU A 271 -11.83 -2.01 3.35
CA LEU A 271 -11.21 -3.31 3.45
C LEU A 271 -10.14 -3.36 4.54
N ASN A 272 -9.31 -2.32 4.64
CA ASN A 272 -8.31 -2.19 5.70
C ASN A 272 -8.97 -2.09 7.08
N ALA A 273 -10.14 -1.42 7.20
CA ALA A 273 -10.88 -1.34 8.47
C ALA A 273 -11.32 -2.72 8.96
N ARG A 274 -11.78 -3.58 8.07
CA ARG A 274 -12.15 -4.97 8.43
C ARG A 274 -10.99 -5.75 9.05
N ILE A 275 -9.77 -5.45 8.61
CA ILE A 275 -8.58 -6.11 9.14
C ILE A 275 -8.12 -5.43 10.45
N THR A 276 -7.96 -4.11 10.44
CA THR A 276 -7.34 -3.38 11.56
C THR A 276 -8.30 -3.04 12.70
N VAL A 277 -9.60 -2.92 12.41
CA VAL A 277 -10.63 -2.56 13.40
C VAL A 277 -11.45 -3.78 13.81
N ASP A 278 -11.92 -4.57 12.82
CA ASP A 278 -12.79 -5.73 13.07
C ASP A 278 -11.97 -7.01 13.33
N GLY A 279 -10.66 -7.01 13.11
CA GLY A 279 -9.76 -8.14 13.38
C GLY A 279 -9.88 -9.30 12.39
N GLU A 280 -10.45 -9.06 11.19
CA GLU A 280 -10.56 -10.10 10.18
C GLU A 280 -9.19 -10.42 9.54
N VAL A 281 -9.02 -11.65 9.09
CA VAL A 281 -7.80 -12.08 8.38
C VAL A 281 -7.77 -11.49 6.97
N ALA A 282 -6.66 -10.90 6.56
CA ALA A 282 -6.50 -10.23 5.27
C ALA A 282 -6.90 -11.12 4.07
N GLU A 283 -6.55 -12.40 4.09
CA GLU A 283 -6.94 -13.36 3.04
C GLU A 283 -8.46 -13.57 2.96
N ALA A 284 -9.15 -13.63 4.10
CA ALA A 284 -10.61 -13.77 4.14
C ALA A 284 -11.30 -12.52 3.60
N VAL A 285 -10.77 -11.31 3.94
CA VAL A 285 -11.26 -10.03 3.42
C VAL A 285 -11.06 -9.97 1.91
N ALA A 286 -9.87 -10.34 1.41
CA ALA A 286 -9.57 -10.39 -0.01
C ALA A 286 -10.50 -11.34 -0.78
N ALA A 287 -10.66 -12.58 -0.29
CA ALA A 287 -11.51 -13.60 -0.92
C ALA A 287 -12.97 -13.14 -1.02
N ARG A 288 -13.50 -12.57 0.06
CA ARG A 288 -14.88 -12.06 0.12
C ARG A 288 -15.07 -10.90 -0.86
N TYR A 289 -14.18 -9.92 -0.86
CA TYR A 289 -14.25 -8.78 -1.79
C TYR A 289 -14.25 -9.24 -3.24
N LEU A 290 -13.30 -10.08 -3.63
CA LEU A 290 -13.19 -10.58 -5.00
C LEU A 290 -14.41 -11.40 -5.43
N SER A 291 -15.02 -12.18 -4.51
CA SER A 291 -16.23 -12.95 -4.77
C SER A 291 -17.46 -12.05 -4.92
N GLU A 292 -17.67 -11.11 -3.99
CA GLU A 292 -18.83 -10.21 -3.98
C GLU A 292 -18.85 -9.27 -5.19
N THR A 293 -17.67 -8.88 -5.69
CA THR A 293 -17.53 -7.98 -6.84
C THR A 293 -17.43 -8.71 -8.19
N GLY A 294 -17.41 -10.05 -8.20
CA GLY A 294 -17.25 -10.84 -9.42
C GLY A 294 -15.91 -10.63 -10.14
N LEU A 295 -14.87 -10.30 -9.39
CA LEU A 295 -13.53 -10.00 -9.92
C LEU A 295 -12.61 -11.23 -9.98
N LEU A 296 -13.02 -12.36 -9.42
CA LEU A 296 -12.33 -13.63 -9.68
C LEU A 296 -12.60 -14.07 -11.13
N PRO A 297 -11.56 -14.43 -11.90
CA PRO A 297 -11.70 -14.93 -13.27
C PRO A 297 -12.53 -16.17 -13.38
#